data_453c8fc97832e81f02e88c3409e60d36
#
_entry.id   453c8fc97832e81f02e88c3409e60d36
#
_cell.length_a   1.000
_cell.length_b   1.000
_cell.length_c   1.000
_cell.angle_alpha   90.00
_cell.angle_beta   90.00
_cell.angle_gamma   90.00
#
_symmetry.space_group_name_H-M   'P 1'
#
loop_
_entity.id
_entity.type
_entity.pdbx_description
1 polymer ?
#
loop_
_entity_poly.entity_id
_entity_poly.type
_entity_poly.pdbx_seq_one_letter_code
_entity_poly.pdbx_strand_id
1 'polypeptide(L)'
;WNLFATKTKIARIRSRDYTNHPSLFVTTENSEAATALPGFAIDMYLSPEEAVTAYIERLIRYPGALQVVDFAEGKVRLVGIKALKGGALVGRPIRELKGHMRNIEARVAAMYRKGESIEPEGDTVIEDGDEVFFVAATRDIRAVMKEMQKLEDPVKRVVIAGGGNIGFRLAQTLDEENQVKVIERDSKRARKISE
;
A
#
# COMPACT_ATOMS: atom_id res chain seq x y z
N TRP A 1 2.88 29.63 16.72
CA TRP A 1 2.96 29.28 15.28
C TRP A 1 3.08 30.54 14.40
N ASN A 2 2.40 31.62 14.71
CA ASN A 2 2.48 32.86 13.92
C ASN A 2 3.75 33.67 14.13
N LEU A 3 4.57 33.35 15.14
CA LEU A 3 5.81 34.08 15.47
C LEU A 3 6.92 33.92 14.41
N PHE A 4 6.85 32.87 13.56
CA PHE A 4 7.94 32.51 12.65
C PHE A 4 7.55 32.58 11.15
N ALA A 5 6.39 33.08 10.79
CA ALA A 5 5.91 33.19 9.39
C ALA A 5 6.19 31.91 8.54
N THR A 6 5.98 30.73 9.14
CA THR A 6 6.29 29.44 8.52
C THR A 6 5.35 29.21 7.34
N LYS A 7 5.89 29.01 6.14
CA LYS A 7 5.11 28.82 4.91
C LYS A 7 4.42 27.45 4.86
N THR A 8 5.03 26.42 5.43
CA THR A 8 4.50 25.04 5.42
C THR A 8 4.54 24.46 6.81
N LYS A 9 3.43 23.94 7.28
CA LYS A 9 3.28 23.34 8.60
C LYS A 9 2.98 21.86 8.45
N ILE A 10 3.88 21.01 8.94
CA ILE A 10 3.75 19.56 8.91
C ILE A 10 3.58 19.06 10.34
N ALA A 11 2.55 18.25 10.57
CA ALA A 11 2.31 17.64 11.87
C ALA A 11 2.39 16.11 11.80
N ARG A 12 2.99 15.50 12.82
CA ARG A 12 2.87 14.06 13.06
C ARG A 12 1.67 13.80 13.96
N ILE A 13 0.68 13.06 13.45
CA ILE A 13 -0.54 12.74 14.18
C ILE A 13 -0.58 11.23 14.44
N ARG A 14 -0.77 10.83 15.70
CA ARG A 14 -0.84 9.43 16.13
C ARG A 14 -2.26 8.93 16.35
N SER A 15 -3.19 9.82 16.77
CA SER A 15 -4.57 9.44 17.05
C SER A 15 -5.51 9.81 15.91
N ARG A 16 -6.40 8.90 15.55
CA ARG A 16 -7.50 9.13 14.60
C ARG A 16 -8.44 10.26 15.04
N ASP A 17 -8.58 10.47 16.35
CA ASP A 17 -9.45 11.52 16.84
C ASP A 17 -9.09 12.89 16.30
N TYR A 18 -7.79 13.14 16.07
CA TYR A 18 -7.32 14.39 15.47
C TYR A 18 -7.46 14.41 13.93
N THR A 19 -7.29 13.28 13.25
CA THR A 19 -7.41 13.24 11.77
C THR A 19 -8.86 13.38 11.32
N ASN A 20 -9.82 13.05 12.17
CA ASN A 20 -11.25 13.18 11.89
C ASN A 20 -11.81 14.59 12.16
N HIS A 21 -10.98 15.54 12.60
CA HIS A 21 -11.38 16.94 12.79
C HIS A 21 -10.94 17.81 11.61
N PRO A 22 -11.81 18.09 10.63
CA PRO A 22 -11.47 18.90 9.44
C PRO A 22 -10.96 20.29 9.78
N SER A 23 -11.42 20.87 10.91
CA SER A 23 -11.03 22.20 11.40
C SER A 23 -9.54 22.34 11.73
N LEU A 24 -8.81 21.23 11.91
CA LEU A 24 -7.36 21.23 12.15
C LEU A 24 -6.55 21.36 10.86
N PHE A 25 -7.18 21.09 9.70
CA PHE A 25 -6.52 20.95 8.38
C PHE A 25 -7.00 21.98 7.37
N VAL A 26 -7.52 23.13 7.81
CA VAL A 26 -8.01 24.18 6.91
C VAL A 26 -6.83 24.85 6.23
N THR A 27 -6.63 24.54 4.95
CA THR A 27 -5.80 25.32 4.06
C THR A 27 -6.48 26.67 3.76
N THR A 28 -5.74 27.73 3.91
CA THR A 28 -6.20 29.13 3.81
C THR A 28 -6.69 29.56 2.42
N GLU A 29 -6.65 28.70 1.41
CA GLU A 29 -6.92 29.12 0.02
C GLU A 29 -8.37 29.00 -0.43
N ASN A 30 -9.27 28.28 0.29
CA ASN A 30 -10.63 28.03 -0.21
C ASN A 30 -11.75 28.03 0.84
N SER A 31 -11.63 28.65 2.00
CA SER A 31 -12.72 28.62 2.96
C SER A 31 -13.26 30.01 3.29
N GLU A 32 -14.46 30.30 2.77
CA GLU A 32 -15.38 31.32 3.31
C GLU A 32 -15.89 30.98 4.73
N ALA A 33 -15.47 29.87 5.31
CA ALA A 33 -15.83 29.46 6.67
C ALA A 33 -14.87 30.07 7.69
N ALA A 34 -15.15 31.30 8.09
CA ALA A 34 -14.46 32.10 9.10
C ALA A 34 -14.54 31.57 10.54
N THR A 35 -14.56 30.26 10.79
CA THR A 35 -14.62 29.66 12.13
C THR A 35 -13.40 28.83 12.49
N ALA A 36 -12.37 28.80 11.67
CA ALA A 36 -11.11 28.17 12.02
C ALA A 36 -10.41 28.99 13.12
N LEU A 37 -10.05 28.35 14.20
CA LEU A 37 -9.23 28.96 15.27
C LEU A 37 -7.96 29.52 14.62
N PRO A 38 -7.70 30.83 14.71
CA PRO A 38 -6.53 31.42 14.07
C PRO A 38 -5.26 30.81 14.70
N GLY A 39 -4.46 30.14 13.88
CA GLY A 39 -3.14 29.66 14.25
C GLY A 39 -2.86 28.16 14.14
N PHE A 40 -3.85 27.31 13.88
CA PHE A 40 -3.67 25.85 13.85
C PHE A 40 -3.81 25.19 12.47
N ALA A 41 -3.80 25.96 11.38
CA ALA A 41 -3.82 25.38 10.04
C ALA A 41 -2.58 24.49 9.82
N ILE A 42 -2.79 23.20 9.60
CA ILE A 42 -1.76 22.22 9.26
C ILE A 42 -1.90 21.96 7.76
N ASP A 43 -0.83 22.20 7.01
CA ASP A 43 -0.83 22.02 5.55
C ASP A 43 -0.69 20.54 5.17
N MET A 44 0.03 19.77 5.99
CA MET A 44 0.23 18.35 5.79
C MET A 44 0.33 17.63 7.14
N TYR A 45 -0.28 16.46 7.25
CA TYR A 45 -0.04 15.59 8.39
C TYR A 45 0.57 14.26 7.98
N LEU A 46 1.31 13.67 8.89
CA LEU A 46 1.95 12.37 8.73
C LEU A 46 1.48 11.45 9.88
N SER A 47 0.85 10.34 9.52
CA SER A 47 0.47 9.27 10.45
C SER A 47 1.25 8.00 10.10
N PRO A 48 2.40 7.73 10.75
CA PRO A 48 3.18 6.53 10.47
C PRO A 48 2.39 5.25 10.71
N GLU A 49 1.53 5.25 11.72
CA GLU A 49 0.68 4.12 12.07
C GLU A 49 -0.31 3.81 10.94
N GLU A 50 -0.85 4.82 10.29
CA GLU A 50 -1.75 4.71 9.15
C GLU A 50 -1.02 4.21 7.89
N ALA A 51 0.15 4.78 7.61
CA ALA A 51 0.99 4.37 6.49
C ALA A 51 1.40 2.90 6.59
N VAL A 52 1.83 2.45 7.79
CA VAL A 52 2.21 1.05 8.05
C VAL A 52 1.00 0.13 7.92
N THR A 53 -0.16 0.50 8.47
CA THR A 53 -1.39 -0.29 8.36
C THR A 53 -1.81 -0.47 6.89
N ALA A 54 -1.84 0.62 6.11
CA ALA A 54 -2.17 0.58 4.70
C ALA A 54 -1.16 -0.26 3.88
N TYR A 55 0.11 -0.22 4.24
CA TYR A 55 1.13 -1.04 3.59
C TYR A 55 0.91 -2.54 3.87
N ILE A 56 0.70 -2.93 5.12
CA ILE A 56 0.45 -4.33 5.51
C ILE A 56 -0.83 -4.84 4.88
N GLU A 57 -1.91 -4.06 4.87
CA GLU A 57 -3.16 -4.41 4.21
C GLU A 57 -2.96 -4.76 2.74
N ARG A 58 -2.19 -3.93 2.00
CA ARG A 58 -1.90 -4.20 0.60
C ARG A 58 -1.15 -5.51 0.38
N LEU A 59 -0.17 -5.83 1.23
CA LEU A 59 0.55 -7.10 1.15
C LEU A 59 -0.37 -8.30 1.41
N ILE A 60 -1.32 -8.17 2.34
CA ILE A 60 -2.33 -9.21 2.61
C ILE A 60 -3.29 -9.39 1.44
N ARG A 61 -3.72 -8.27 0.81
CA ARG A 61 -4.58 -8.29 -0.38
C ARG A 61 -3.91 -8.85 -1.63
N TYR A 62 -2.57 -8.74 -1.70
CA TYR A 62 -1.76 -9.21 -2.83
C TYR A 62 -0.68 -10.21 -2.37
N PRO A 63 -1.07 -11.44 -1.98
CA PRO A 63 -0.12 -12.45 -1.53
C PRO A 63 0.94 -12.71 -2.61
N GLY A 64 2.19 -12.79 -2.19
CA GLY A 64 3.33 -12.95 -3.10
C GLY A 64 3.88 -11.66 -3.70
N ALA A 65 3.24 -10.50 -3.46
CA ALA A 65 3.85 -9.22 -3.81
C ALA A 65 4.99 -8.88 -2.84
N LEU A 66 6.10 -8.40 -3.38
CA LEU A 66 7.23 -7.84 -2.60
C LEU A 66 6.93 -6.42 -2.15
N GLN A 67 6.28 -5.67 -3.02
CA GLN A 67 5.92 -4.28 -2.79
C GLN A 67 4.64 -3.92 -3.54
N VAL A 68 3.83 -3.05 -2.94
CA VAL A 68 2.61 -2.51 -3.57
C VAL A 68 2.52 -1.02 -3.26
N VAL A 69 2.53 -0.18 -4.29
CA VAL A 69 2.45 1.29 -4.16
C VAL A 69 1.36 1.83 -5.08
N ASP A 70 0.49 2.66 -4.53
CA ASP A 70 -0.58 3.33 -5.28
C ASP A 70 -0.13 4.68 -5.80
N PHE A 71 -0.55 5.00 -7.03
CA PHE A 71 -0.39 6.30 -7.69
C PHE A 71 -1.74 6.78 -8.22
N ALA A 72 -1.82 8.07 -8.51
CA ALA A 72 -3.00 8.70 -9.11
C ALA A 72 -4.30 8.34 -8.36
N GLU A 73 -4.32 8.58 -7.05
CA GLU A 73 -5.48 8.30 -6.18
C GLU A 73 -5.95 6.82 -6.23
N GLY A 74 -5.01 5.89 -6.37
CA GLY A 74 -5.28 4.46 -6.43
C GLY A 74 -5.72 3.93 -7.80
N LYS A 75 -5.70 4.74 -8.86
CA LYS A 75 -6.05 4.31 -10.23
C LYS A 75 -4.95 3.49 -10.88
N VAL A 76 -3.70 3.81 -10.56
CA VAL A 76 -2.50 3.15 -11.07
C VAL A 76 -1.74 2.55 -9.89
N ARG A 77 -1.16 1.39 -10.08
CA ARG A 77 -0.43 0.68 -9.04
C ARG A 77 0.89 0.15 -9.58
N LEU A 78 1.94 0.31 -8.78
CA LEU A 78 3.20 -0.40 -8.95
C LEU A 78 3.17 -1.63 -8.05
N VAL A 79 3.50 -2.79 -8.60
CA VAL A 79 3.66 -4.02 -7.85
C VAL A 79 5.03 -4.63 -8.15
N GLY A 80 5.80 -4.90 -7.09
CA GLY A 80 7.02 -5.70 -7.16
C GLY A 80 6.68 -7.17 -6.92
N ILE A 81 7.13 -8.06 -7.80
CA ILE A 81 6.82 -9.49 -7.77
C ILE A 81 8.10 -10.26 -8.04
N LYS A 82 8.30 -11.36 -7.33
CA LYS A 82 9.36 -12.30 -7.63
C LYS A 82 8.90 -13.24 -8.74
N ALA A 83 9.67 -13.34 -9.81
CA ALA A 83 9.46 -14.31 -10.87
C ALA A 83 9.74 -15.71 -10.33
N LEU A 84 8.76 -16.60 -10.40
CA LEU A 84 8.90 -17.97 -9.93
C LEU A 84 8.67 -18.96 -11.05
N LYS A 85 9.42 -20.03 -11.04
CA LYS A 85 9.29 -21.14 -12.00
C LYS A 85 7.84 -21.58 -12.13
N GLY A 86 7.32 -21.54 -13.36
CA GLY A 86 5.92 -21.83 -13.68
C GLY A 86 5.06 -20.59 -13.95
N GLY A 87 5.58 -19.37 -13.73
CA GLY A 87 4.97 -18.16 -14.27
C GLY A 87 5.06 -18.15 -15.80
N ALA A 88 4.00 -17.72 -16.49
CA ALA A 88 3.90 -17.80 -17.93
C ALA A 88 4.94 -16.94 -18.68
N LEU A 89 5.41 -15.84 -18.02
CA LEU A 89 6.44 -14.95 -18.58
C LEU A 89 7.87 -15.32 -18.13
N VAL A 90 8.03 -16.25 -17.22
CA VAL A 90 9.36 -16.68 -16.77
C VAL A 90 10.03 -17.48 -17.87
N GLY A 91 11.24 -17.09 -18.24
CA GLY A 91 11.99 -17.63 -19.40
C GLY A 91 11.65 -16.96 -20.73
N ARG A 92 10.85 -15.88 -20.72
CA ARG A 92 10.43 -15.14 -21.93
C ARG A 92 10.89 -13.69 -21.91
N PRO A 93 11.08 -13.06 -23.08
CA PRO A 93 11.42 -11.65 -23.16
C PRO A 93 10.22 -10.76 -22.81
N ILE A 94 10.47 -9.60 -22.22
CA ILE A 94 9.45 -8.62 -21.79
C ILE A 94 8.50 -8.23 -22.91
N ARG A 95 8.95 -8.18 -24.17
CA ARG A 95 8.08 -7.84 -25.32
C ARG A 95 6.89 -8.80 -25.49
N GLU A 96 6.96 -10.02 -24.98
CA GLU A 96 5.86 -10.99 -25.06
C GLU A 96 4.73 -10.67 -24.07
N LEU A 97 4.95 -9.77 -23.11
CA LEU A 97 3.95 -9.32 -22.14
C LEU A 97 2.63 -8.92 -22.82
N LYS A 98 2.71 -8.12 -23.91
CA LYS A 98 1.53 -7.69 -24.66
C LYS A 98 0.76 -8.84 -25.31
N GLY A 99 1.46 -9.89 -25.72
CA GLY A 99 0.84 -11.09 -26.30
C GLY A 99 0.04 -11.90 -25.30
N HIS A 100 0.55 -11.99 -24.07
CA HIS A 100 -0.10 -12.70 -22.96
C HIS A 100 -1.27 -11.92 -22.36
N MET A 101 -1.17 -10.60 -22.29
CA MET A 101 -2.14 -9.72 -21.64
C MET A 101 -2.74 -8.72 -22.63
N ARG A 102 -3.48 -9.21 -23.63
CA ARG A 102 -3.97 -8.39 -24.76
C ARG A 102 -4.81 -7.18 -24.39
N ASN A 103 -5.54 -7.25 -23.26
CA ASN A 103 -6.46 -6.19 -22.81
C ASN A 103 -5.94 -5.47 -21.57
N ILE A 104 -4.67 -5.66 -21.19
CA ILE A 104 -4.06 -5.10 -20.01
C ILE A 104 -2.88 -4.23 -20.42
N GLU A 105 -2.93 -2.96 -20.05
CA GLU A 105 -1.78 -2.08 -20.18
C GLU A 105 -0.91 -2.19 -18.94
N ALA A 106 0.13 -3.01 -19.05
CA ALA A 106 1.16 -3.13 -18.02
C ALA A 106 2.53 -2.82 -18.63
N ARG A 107 3.39 -2.20 -17.80
CA ARG A 107 4.78 -1.92 -18.16
C ARG A 107 5.71 -2.39 -17.06
N VAL A 108 6.84 -2.94 -17.41
CA VAL A 108 7.95 -3.18 -16.49
C VAL A 108 8.63 -1.86 -16.23
N ALA A 109 8.66 -1.44 -14.98
CA ALA A 109 9.27 -0.18 -14.54
C ALA A 109 10.70 -0.37 -14.03
N ALA A 110 10.99 -1.52 -13.42
CA ALA A 110 12.32 -1.89 -12.92
C ALA A 110 12.44 -3.40 -12.83
N MET A 111 13.66 -3.89 -12.83
CA MET A 111 13.98 -5.30 -12.65
C MET A 111 15.29 -5.46 -11.87
N TYR A 112 15.31 -6.44 -10.97
CA TYR A 112 16.51 -6.79 -10.21
C TYR A 112 16.77 -8.29 -10.31
N ARG A 113 18.00 -8.65 -10.51
CA ARG A 113 18.50 -10.04 -10.53
C ARG A 113 19.62 -10.17 -9.51
N LYS A 114 19.42 -11.01 -8.49
CA LYS A 114 20.39 -11.22 -7.39
C LYS A 114 20.81 -9.92 -6.71
N GLY A 115 19.90 -8.95 -6.61
CA GLY A 115 20.15 -7.64 -6.01
C GLY A 115 20.75 -6.58 -6.94
N GLU A 116 21.13 -6.94 -8.18
CA GLU A 116 21.65 -6.02 -9.19
C GLU A 116 20.52 -5.50 -10.08
N SER A 117 20.53 -4.19 -10.37
CA SER A 117 19.55 -3.58 -11.27
C SER A 117 19.80 -4.01 -12.71
N ILE A 118 18.74 -4.42 -13.40
CA ILE A 118 18.75 -4.74 -14.83
C ILE A 118 17.84 -3.75 -15.55
N GLU A 119 18.32 -3.18 -16.66
CA GLU A 119 17.49 -2.33 -17.52
C GLU A 119 16.43 -3.18 -18.23
N PRO A 120 15.13 -2.88 -18.04
CA PRO A 120 14.06 -3.68 -18.60
C PRO A 120 13.79 -3.30 -20.06
N GLU A 121 14.55 -3.84 -20.97
CA GLU A 121 14.32 -3.71 -22.41
C GLU A 121 13.37 -4.78 -22.94
N GLY A 122 12.83 -4.59 -24.16
CA GLY A 122 11.91 -5.54 -24.78
C GLY A 122 12.48 -6.95 -24.90
N ASP A 123 13.78 -7.06 -25.15
CA ASP A 123 14.49 -8.34 -25.33
C ASP A 123 15.01 -8.94 -24.03
N THR A 124 14.93 -8.20 -22.92
CA THR A 124 15.34 -8.70 -21.59
C THR A 124 14.47 -9.90 -21.21
N VAL A 125 15.11 -11.04 -20.98
CA VAL A 125 14.45 -12.27 -20.55
C VAL A 125 14.25 -12.25 -19.04
N ILE A 126 13.03 -12.53 -18.60
CA ILE A 126 12.70 -12.68 -17.18
C ILE A 126 13.15 -14.06 -16.74
N GLU A 127 14.04 -14.14 -15.74
CA GLU A 127 14.52 -15.40 -15.19
C GLU A 127 13.87 -15.74 -13.86
N ASP A 128 13.92 -17.01 -13.49
CA ASP A 128 13.47 -17.47 -12.18
C ASP A 128 14.28 -16.80 -11.06
N GLY A 129 13.57 -16.20 -10.11
CA GLY A 129 14.16 -15.44 -9.01
C GLY A 129 14.30 -13.95 -9.24
N ASP A 130 14.07 -13.43 -10.46
CA ASP A 130 14.05 -12.00 -10.72
C ASP A 130 12.97 -11.28 -9.91
N GLU A 131 13.29 -10.08 -9.44
CA GLU A 131 12.32 -9.17 -8.86
C GLU A 131 11.89 -8.17 -9.93
N VAL A 132 10.64 -8.26 -10.37
CA VAL A 132 10.11 -7.46 -11.48
C VAL A 132 9.03 -6.52 -10.96
N PHE A 133 9.20 -5.25 -11.27
CA PHE A 133 8.28 -4.19 -10.87
C PHE A 133 7.43 -3.75 -12.05
N PHE A 134 6.13 -3.96 -11.93
CA PHE A 134 5.15 -3.60 -12.95
C PHE A 134 4.34 -2.38 -12.54
N VAL A 135 4.02 -1.54 -13.51
CA VAL A 135 3.01 -0.49 -13.41
C VAL A 135 1.83 -0.85 -14.28
N ALA A 136 0.64 -0.88 -13.70
CA ALA A 136 -0.61 -1.17 -14.40
C ALA A 136 -1.80 -0.48 -13.72
N ALA A 137 -2.98 -0.50 -14.37
CA ALA A 137 -4.21 -0.11 -13.70
C ALA A 137 -4.48 -1.04 -12.50
N THR A 138 -4.96 -0.48 -11.40
CA THR A 138 -5.16 -1.23 -10.13
C THR A 138 -6.01 -2.49 -10.30
N ARG A 139 -7.04 -2.43 -11.16
CA ARG A 139 -7.92 -3.57 -11.48
C ARG A 139 -7.18 -4.73 -12.14
N ASP A 140 -6.06 -4.46 -12.82
CA ASP A 140 -5.35 -5.43 -13.66
C ASP A 140 -4.15 -6.08 -12.94
N ILE A 141 -3.78 -5.59 -11.77
CA ILE A 141 -2.58 -6.04 -11.03
C ILE A 141 -2.59 -7.55 -10.76
N ARG A 142 -3.73 -8.13 -10.38
CA ARG A 142 -3.82 -9.59 -10.13
C ARG A 142 -3.52 -10.41 -11.37
N ALA A 143 -3.95 -9.94 -12.54
CA ALA A 143 -3.66 -10.61 -13.80
C ALA A 143 -2.16 -10.53 -14.14
N VAL A 144 -1.54 -9.37 -13.91
CA VAL A 144 -0.08 -9.20 -14.07
C VAL A 144 0.69 -10.14 -13.14
N MET A 145 0.29 -10.23 -11.87
CA MET A 145 0.92 -11.13 -10.90
C MET A 145 0.85 -12.59 -11.34
N LYS A 146 -0.27 -13.01 -11.92
CA LYS A 146 -0.49 -14.38 -12.39
C LYS A 146 0.49 -14.80 -13.49
N GLU A 147 0.96 -13.86 -14.31
CA GLU A 147 1.95 -14.15 -15.35
C GLU A 147 3.34 -14.42 -14.78
N MET A 148 3.63 -13.92 -13.59
CA MET A 148 4.95 -14.03 -12.95
C MET A 148 5.08 -15.21 -12.02
N GLN A 149 3.98 -15.66 -11.43
CA GLN A 149 3.95 -16.77 -10.49
C GLN A 149 2.56 -17.38 -10.39
N LYS A 150 2.49 -18.62 -9.91
CA LYS A 150 1.20 -19.19 -9.52
C LYS A 150 0.67 -18.39 -8.33
N LEU A 151 -0.47 -17.73 -8.51
CA LEU A 151 -1.08 -16.96 -7.41
C LEU A 151 -1.49 -17.88 -6.27
N GLU A 152 -1.17 -17.45 -5.07
CA GLU A 152 -1.72 -18.04 -3.86
C GLU A 152 -3.20 -17.67 -3.70
N ASP A 153 -3.94 -18.52 -2.98
CA ASP A 153 -5.31 -18.21 -2.63
C ASP A 153 -5.37 -16.94 -1.76
N PRO A 154 -6.44 -16.14 -1.88
CA PRO A 154 -6.63 -14.98 -1.02
C PRO A 154 -6.54 -15.36 0.46
N VAL A 155 -5.87 -14.53 1.23
CA VAL A 155 -5.78 -14.70 2.68
C VAL A 155 -7.19 -14.65 3.27
N LYS A 156 -7.59 -15.69 3.99
CA LYS A 156 -8.92 -15.77 4.63
C LYS A 156 -8.85 -15.54 6.13
N ARG A 157 -7.73 -15.88 6.75
CA ARG A 157 -7.55 -15.81 8.21
C ARG A 157 -6.27 -15.07 8.54
N VAL A 158 -6.38 -14.09 9.43
CA VAL A 158 -5.26 -13.26 9.89
C VAL A 158 -5.18 -13.34 11.41
N VAL A 159 -3.99 -13.58 11.93
CA VAL A 159 -3.71 -13.51 13.37
C VAL A 159 -2.76 -12.33 13.61
N ILE A 160 -3.18 -11.40 14.46
CA ILE A 160 -2.42 -10.20 14.80
C ILE A 160 -1.91 -10.35 16.23
N ALA A 161 -0.61 -10.33 16.43
CA ALA A 161 0.01 -10.32 17.74
C ALA A 161 0.23 -8.89 18.21
N GLY A 162 -0.58 -8.43 19.16
CA GLY A 162 -0.59 -7.08 19.73
C GLY A 162 -1.78 -6.24 19.27
N GLY A 163 -2.59 -5.81 20.24
CA GLY A 163 -3.75 -4.92 20.04
C GLY A 163 -3.42 -3.44 20.25
N GLY A 164 -2.19 -3.01 19.95
CA GLY A 164 -1.79 -1.61 19.96
C GLY A 164 -2.38 -0.82 18.79
N ASN A 165 -1.96 0.45 18.61
CA ASN A 165 -2.50 1.35 17.59
C ASN A 165 -2.49 0.76 16.16
N ILE A 166 -1.40 0.11 15.78
CA ILE A 166 -1.26 -0.52 14.45
C ILE A 166 -2.11 -1.79 14.38
N GLY A 167 -1.97 -2.70 15.37
CA GLY A 167 -2.69 -3.98 15.36
C GLY A 167 -4.19 -3.84 15.41
N PHE A 168 -4.70 -2.93 16.23
CA PHE A 168 -6.14 -2.63 16.31
C PHE A 168 -6.67 -2.03 15.00
N ARG A 169 -5.96 -1.03 14.44
CA ARG A 169 -6.34 -0.42 13.16
C ARG A 169 -6.33 -1.45 12.02
N LEU A 170 -5.30 -2.28 11.97
CA LEU A 170 -5.20 -3.36 10.97
C LEU A 170 -6.35 -4.36 11.12
N ALA A 171 -6.69 -4.75 12.35
CA ALA A 171 -7.82 -5.62 12.62
C ALA A 171 -9.12 -5.03 12.08
N GLN A 172 -9.43 -3.77 12.39
CA GLN A 172 -10.62 -3.08 11.88
C GLN A 172 -10.68 -3.03 10.35
N THR A 173 -9.54 -2.78 9.69
CA THR A 173 -9.49 -2.68 8.23
C THR A 173 -9.68 -4.04 7.55
N LEU A 174 -9.18 -5.11 8.17
CA LEU A 174 -9.23 -6.46 7.59
C LEU A 174 -10.49 -7.25 7.94
N ASP A 175 -11.21 -6.88 8.99
CA ASP A 175 -12.37 -7.63 9.50
C ASP A 175 -13.54 -7.71 8.50
N GLU A 176 -13.63 -6.76 7.57
CA GLU A 176 -14.66 -6.78 6.52
C GLU A 176 -14.48 -7.93 5.50
N GLU A 177 -13.23 -8.34 5.24
CA GLU A 177 -12.92 -9.32 4.18
C GLU A 177 -12.26 -10.60 4.72
N ASN A 178 -11.78 -10.59 5.97
CA ASN A 178 -10.99 -11.65 6.56
C ASN A 178 -11.52 -12.05 7.94
N GLN A 179 -11.25 -13.29 8.34
CA GLN A 179 -11.40 -13.71 9.73
C GLN A 179 -10.19 -13.23 10.54
N VAL A 180 -10.36 -12.19 11.35
CA VAL A 180 -9.28 -11.60 12.11
C VAL A 180 -9.30 -12.10 13.57
N LYS A 181 -8.14 -12.48 14.09
CA LYS A 181 -7.94 -12.79 15.50
C LYS A 181 -6.81 -11.96 16.05
N VAL A 182 -7.09 -11.17 17.09
CA VAL A 182 -6.07 -10.37 17.78
C VAL A 182 -5.67 -11.08 19.07
N ILE A 183 -4.37 -11.21 19.31
CA ILE A 183 -3.79 -11.72 20.56
C ILE A 183 -3.21 -10.50 21.31
N GLU A 184 -3.79 -10.17 22.46
CA GLU A 184 -3.34 -9.06 23.30
C GLU A 184 -3.08 -9.57 24.73
N ARG A 185 -1.94 -9.17 25.29
CA ARG A 185 -1.53 -9.58 26.64
C ARG A 185 -2.26 -8.80 27.73
N ASP A 186 -2.52 -7.51 27.50
CA ASP A 186 -3.23 -6.65 28.44
C ASP A 186 -4.73 -6.94 28.39
N SER A 187 -5.30 -7.47 29.46
CA SER A 187 -6.71 -7.86 29.53
C SER A 187 -7.69 -6.68 29.41
N LYS A 188 -7.29 -5.48 29.86
CA LYS A 188 -8.15 -4.28 29.74
C LYS A 188 -8.20 -3.83 28.27
N ARG A 189 -7.05 -3.85 27.59
CA ARG A 189 -6.97 -3.53 26.17
C ARG A 189 -7.68 -4.59 25.34
N ALA A 190 -7.51 -5.88 25.64
CA ALA A 190 -8.18 -6.97 24.95
C ALA A 190 -9.72 -6.79 25.00
N ARG A 191 -10.29 -6.43 26.14
CA ARG A 191 -11.74 -6.13 26.26
C ARG A 191 -12.14 -4.94 25.38
N LYS A 192 -11.39 -3.83 25.45
CA LYS A 192 -11.70 -2.62 24.67
C LYS A 192 -11.71 -2.85 23.15
N ILE A 193 -10.89 -3.76 22.64
CA ILE A 193 -10.81 -4.05 21.20
C ILE A 193 -11.79 -5.15 20.76
N SER A 194 -12.45 -5.83 21.68
CA SER A 194 -13.48 -6.84 21.39
C SER A 194 -14.91 -6.29 21.37
N GLU A 195 -15.10 -5.04 21.77
CA GLU A 195 -16.34 -4.28 21.68
C GLU A 195 -16.47 -3.58 20.32
#